data_57d7317e2fa3dd81c07c8a217abd105c
#
_entry.id   57d7317e2fa3dd81c07c8a217abd105c
#
_cell.length_a   1.000
_cell.length_b   1.000
_cell.length_c   1.000
_cell.angle_alpha   90.00
_cell.angle_beta   90.00
_cell.angle_gamma   90.00
#
_symmetry.space_group_name_H-M   'P 1'
#
loop_
_entity.id
_entity.type
_entity.pdbx_description
1 polymer ?
#
loop_
_entity_poly.entity_id
_entity_poly.type
_entity_poly.pdbx_seq_one_letter_code
_entity_poly.pdbx_strand_id
1 'polypeptide(L)'
;MTLKNYLFLLVLLLAAGVRAQAPSGNAYPKREFRAAWIQAVNGQFRGIPTEKLKQTLVGQLNSLQGAGINAIIFQVRPEADALYASQHEPWSRFLTGTQGQMPSPMWDPMQFMIEECHKRNMEFHAWINPYRVKTSLKNQLAPTHIYHEHPEWFVTYGDQIYFDPALPESREHICKIVSDIVSRYDVDAIHMDDYFYPYPIKGVDFPDNASFARYGGGFSNKADWRRGNVNILIKKLHETIRGRSGHQAVGEVRNQPVRYLPQSENRSVGQQHKWFAEL
;
A
#
# COMPACT_ATOMS: atom_id res chain seq x y z
N MET A 1 63.61 32.55 -18.90
CA MET A 1 62.26 31.88 -18.86
C MET A 1 61.58 32.22 -20.18
N THR A 2 61.21 31.24 -20.99
CA THR A 2 60.61 31.43 -22.30
C THR A 2 59.13 31.74 -22.21
N LEU A 3 58.58 32.46 -23.16
CA LEU A 3 57.16 32.83 -23.27
C LEU A 3 56.18 31.58 -22.99
N LYS A 4 56.65 30.41 -23.43
CA LYS A 4 55.94 29.13 -23.19
C LYS A 4 55.76 28.81 -21.69
N ASN A 5 56.77 29.14 -20.85
CA ASN A 5 56.69 28.86 -19.41
C ASN A 5 55.70 29.79 -18.69
N TYR A 6 55.58 31.05 -19.18
CA TYR A 6 54.56 31.99 -18.66
C TYR A 6 53.14 31.57 -19.04
N LEU A 7 52.95 31.06 -20.27
CA LEU A 7 51.65 30.57 -20.73
C LEU A 7 51.21 29.34 -19.93
N PHE A 8 52.15 28.43 -19.63
CA PHE A 8 51.87 27.22 -18.83
C PHE A 8 51.51 27.57 -17.36
N LEU A 9 52.20 28.56 -16.79
CA LEU A 9 51.89 29.06 -15.43
C LEU A 9 50.51 29.74 -15.38
N LEU A 10 50.17 30.50 -16.43
CA LEU A 10 48.85 31.18 -16.53
C LEU A 10 47.69 30.19 -16.64
N VAL A 11 47.88 29.12 -17.41
CA VAL A 11 46.88 28.05 -17.56
C VAL A 11 46.73 27.26 -16.22
N LEU A 12 47.82 27.02 -15.50
CA LEU A 12 47.78 26.39 -14.17
C LEU A 12 47.07 27.26 -13.11
N LEU A 13 47.28 28.58 -13.16
CA LEU A 13 46.62 29.53 -12.27
C LEU A 13 45.11 29.67 -12.56
N LEU A 14 44.73 29.61 -13.86
CA LEU A 14 43.31 29.59 -14.25
C LEU A 14 42.65 28.29 -13.89
N ALA A 15 43.33 27.13 -13.97
CA ALA A 15 42.81 25.84 -13.54
C ALA A 15 42.63 25.72 -12.01
N ALA A 16 43.48 26.40 -11.22
CA ALA A 16 43.37 26.45 -9.75
C ALA A 16 42.25 27.36 -9.26
N GLY A 17 41.72 28.26 -10.12
CA GLY A 17 40.62 29.18 -9.77
C GLY A 17 39.22 28.61 -9.95
N VAL A 18 39.06 27.47 -10.64
CA VAL A 18 37.76 26.78 -10.76
C VAL A 18 37.53 25.92 -9.50
N ARG A 19 37.28 26.58 -8.37
CA ARG A 19 36.60 25.91 -7.27
C ARG A 19 35.20 25.59 -7.78
N ALA A 20 34.94 24.31 -8.05
CA ALA A 20 33.57 23.83 -8.14
C ALA A 20 32.89 24.27 -6.86
N GLN A 21 32.02 25.28 -6.91
CA GLN A 21 31.13 25.58 -5.82
C GLN A 21 30.34 24.30 -5.59
N ALA A 22 30.58 23.66 -4.42
CA ALA A 22 29.68 22.63 -3.94
C ALA A 22 28.27 23.22 -3.99
N PRO A 23 27.28 22.54 -4.55
CA PRO A 23 25.94 23.05 -4.60
C PRO A 23 25.54 23.39 -3.17
N SER A 24 25.20 24.64 -2.93
CA SER A 24 24.64 25.12 -1.66
C SER A 24 23.48 24.19 -1.30
N GLY A 25 23.47 23.64 -0.10
CA GLY A 25 22.73 22.49 0.38
C GLY A 25 21.21 22.50 0.34
N ASN A 26 20.61 22.90 -0.77
CA ASN A 26 19.20 22.70 -1.12
C ASN A 26 19.08 22.05 -2.51
N ALA A 27 19.89 21.03 -2.80
CA ALA A 27 19.64 20.20 -3.95
C ALA A 27 18.34 19.42 -3.69
N TYR A 28 17.24 19.86 -4.31
CA TYR A 28 16.02 19.07 -4.37
C TYR A 28 16.37 17.67 -4.87
N PRO A 29 15.81 16.61 -4.28
CA PRO A 29 16.08 15.25 -4.74
C PRO A 29 15.76 15.17 -6.24
N LYS A 30 16.66 14.57 -7.03
CA LYS A 30 16.48 14.40 -8.48
C LYS A 30 15.20 13.65 -8.83
N ARG A 31 14.68 12.85 -7.89
CA ARG A 31 13.39 12.15 -7.94
C ARG A 31 12.67 12.40 -6.61
N GLU A 32 11.58 13.12 -6.67
CA GLU A 32 10.68 13.34 -5.54
C GLU A 32 9.46 12.46 -5.72
N PHE A 33 9.11 11.68 -4.68
CA PHE A 33 7.87 10.91 -4.66
C PHE A 33 6.71 11.85 -4.34
N ARG A 34 5.79 12.02 -5.30
CA ARG A 34 4.58 12.82 -5.18
C ARG A 34 3.38 11.95 -5.50
N ALA A 35 2.70 11.47 -4.47
CA ALA A 35 1.59 10.55 -4.63
C ALA A 35 0.24 11.19 -4.32
N ALA A 36 -0.81 10.68 -4.95
CA ALA A 36 -2.20 10.98 -4.63
C ALA A 36 -2.99 9.71 -4.34
N TRP A 37 -3.89 9.79 -3.36
CA TRP A 37 -4.73 8.68 -2.96
C TRP A 37 -6.06 8.73 -3.71
N ILE A 38 -6.46 7.60 -4.29
CA ILE A 38 -7.79 7.38 -4.87
C ILE A 38 -8.45 6.26 -4.07
N GLN A 39 -9.39 6.62 -3.20
CA GLN A 39 -10.11 5.65 -2.37
C GLN A 39 -11.33 5.08 -3.10
N ALA A 40 -11.68 3.83 -2.82
CA ALA A 40 -12.89 3.19 -3.35
C ALA A 40 -14.12 3.38 -2.44
N VAL A 41 -13.87 3.63 -1.16
CA VAL A 41 -14.93 3.80 -0.14
C VAL A 41 -15.72 5.10 -0.32
N ASN A 42 -16.77 5.30 0.49
CA ASN A 42 -17.64 6.48 0.47
C ASN A 42 -18.46 6.67 -0.82
N GLY A 43 -18.71 5.57 -1.53
CA GLY A 43 -19.62 5.57 -2.68
C GLY A 43 -19.06 6.20 -3.95
N GLN A 44 -17.76 6.47 -4.02
CA GLN A 44 -17.13 7.13 -5.16
C GLN A 44 -17.26 6.37 -6.47
N PHE A 45 -17.33 5.03 -6.43
CA PHE A 45 -17.45 4.19 -7.65
C PHE A 45 -18.82 3.52 -7.78
N ARG A 46 -19.54 3.45 -6.66
CA ARG A 46 -20.76 2.67 -6.54
C ARG A 46 -21.85 3.18 -7.50
N GLY A 47 -22.36 2.28 -8.33
CA GLY A 47 -23.48 2.56 -9.22
C GLY A 47 -23.14 3.44 -10.43
N ILE A 48 -21.86 3.74 -10.65
CA ILE A 48 -21.41 4.46 -11.85
C ILE A 48 -21.25 3.44 -12.98
N PRO A 49 -21.87 3.65 -14.17
CA PRO A 49 -21.64 2.79 -15.32
C PRO A 49 -20.16 2.66 -15.65
N THR A 50 -19.72 1.46 -16.06
CA THR A 50 -18.31 1.11 -16.29
C THR A 50 -17.57 2.14 -17.13
N GLU A 51 -18.11 2.52 -18.29
CA GLU A 51 -17.42 3.46 -19.20
C GLU A 51 -17.33 4.87 -18.62
N LYS A 52 -18.35 5.32 -17.88
CA LYS A 52 -18.30 6.60 -17.17
C LYS A 52 -17.29 6.59 -16.03
N LEU A 53 -17.19 5.48 -15.30
CA LEU A 53 -16.21 5.32 -14.24
C LEU A 53 -14.78 5.34 -14.80
N LYS A 54 -14.52 4.62 -15.89
CA LYS A 54 -13.22 4.65 -16.60
C LYS A 54 -12.86 6.08 -17.05
N GLN A 55 -13.79 6.79 -17.67
CA GLN A 55 -13.58 8.19 -18.08
C GLN A 55 -13.28 9.10 -16.89
N THR A 56 -13.98 8.92 -15.76
CA THR A 56 -13.76 9.68 -14.54
C THR A 56 -12.36 9.42 -13.99
N LEU A 57 -11.93 8.16 -13.90
CA LEU A 57 -10.60 7.78 -13.44
C LEU A 57 -9.49 8.35 -14.35
N VAL A 58 -9.65 8.24 -15.67
CA VAL A 58 -8.73 8.85 -16.65
C VAL A 58 -8.65 10.38 -16.47
N GLY A 59 -9.78 11.04 -16.27
CA GLY A 59 -9.84 12.48 -16.01
C GLY A 59 -9.08 12.87 -14.73
N GLN A 60 -9.24 12.08 -13.65
CA GLN A 60 -8.49 12.28 -12.40
C GLN A 60 -6.98 12.09 -12.63
N LEU A 61 -6.56 11.04 -13.33
CA LEU A 61 -5.15 10.80 -13.64
C LEU A 61 -4.54 11.94 -14.46
N ASN A 62 -5.25 12.45 -15.48
CA ASN A 62 -4.78 13.58 -16.28
C ASN A 62 -4.59 14.85 -15.41
N SER A 63 -5.54 15.13 -14.53
CA SER A 63 -5.46 16.29 -13.61
C SER A 63 -4.29 16.14 -12.62
N LEU A 64 -4.11 14.96 -12.06
CA LEU A 64 -3.02 14.67 -11.12
C LEU A 64 -1.65 14.72 -11.80
N GLN A 65 -1.53 14.18 -13.02
CA GLN A 65 -0.31 14.29 -13.83
C GLN A 65 0.02 15.76 -14.12
N GLY A 66 -0.96 16.56 -14.51
CA GLY A 66 -0.81 18.01 -14.71
C GLY A 66 -0.35 18.78 -13.46
N ALA A 67 -0.72 18.29 -12.27
CA ALA A 67 -0.25 18.80 -10.98
C ALA A 67 1.14 18.27 -10.57
N GLY A 68 1.79 17.45 -11.41
CA GLY A 68 3.11 16.90 -11.14
C GLY A 68 3.12 15.68 -10.22
N ILE A 69 1.99 15.03 -9.98
CA ILE A 69 1.92 13.75 -9.26
C ILE A 69 2.54 12.66 -10.13
N ASN A 70 3.34 11.79 -9.54
CA ASN A 70 4.07 10.73 -10.22
C ASN A 70 3.79 9.32 -9.65
N ALA A 71 2.88 9.20 -8.68
CA ALA A 71 2.41 7.92 -8.16
C ALA A 71 0.93 8.01 -7.74
N ILE A 72 0.20 6.91 -7.94
CA ILE A 72 -1.19 6.78 -7.53
C ILE A 72 -1.32 5.65 -6.52
N ILE A 73 -1.88 5.97 -5.36
CA ILE A 73 -2.20 5.02 -4.31
C ILE A 73 -3.69 4.69 -4.44
N PHE A 74 -4.00 3.56 -5.08
CA PHE A 74 -5.36 3.15 -5.41
C PHE A 74 -5.87 2.06 -4.50
N GLN A 75 -7.02 2.28 -3.84
CA GLN A 75 -7.60 1.31 -2.92
C GLN A 75 -8.18 0.12 -3.67
N VAL A 76 -7.52 -1.03 -3.57
CA VAL A 76 -7.91 -2.27 -4.27
C VAL A 76 -8.57 -3.29 -3.35
N ARG A 77 -8.36 -3.19 -2.01
CA ARG A 77 -8.90 -4.13 -1.03
C ARG A 77 -9.40 -3.39 0.23
N PRO A 78 -10.66 -2.92 0.24
CA PRO A 78 -11.19 -2.12 1.34
C PRO A 78 -11.78 -2.92 2.52
N GLU A 79 -12.47 -4.07 2.29
CA GLU A 79 -13.22 -4.83 3.31
C GLU A 79 -13.07 -6.35 3.13
N ALA A 80 -11.83 -6.86 3.04
CA ALA A 80 -11.58 -8.26 2.69
C ALA A 80 -12.35 -8.68 1.42
N ASP A 81 -12.38 -7.78 0.48
CA ASP A 81 -13.00 -7.88 -0.83
C ASP A 81 -12.16 -7.12 -1.86
N ALA A 82 -12.39 -7.33 -3.15
CA ALA A 82 -11.47 -6.90 -4.19
C ALA A 82 -12.11 -5.97 -5.22
N LEU A 83 -11.36 -4.93 -5.64
CA LEU A 83 -11.63 -4.16 -6.85
C LEU A 83 -10.78 -4.65 -8.03
N TYR A 84 -10.55 -5.95 -8.08
CA TYR A 84 -9.84 -6.65 -9.15
C TYR A 84 -10.35 -8.10 -9.23
N ALA A 85 -10.02 -8.83 -10.28
CA ALA A 85 -10.42 -10.22 -10.46
C ALA A 85 -9.64 -11.15 -9.51
N SER A 86 -9.90 -11.05 -8.18
CA SER A 86 -9.26 -11.86 -7.15
C SER A 86 -9.65 -13.33 -7.28
N GLN A 87 -8.69 -14.23 -6.99
CA GLN A 87 -8.94 -15.67 -6.89
C GLN A 87 -9.32 -16.10 -5.45
N HIS A 88 -9.27 -15.17 -4.49
CA HIS A 88 -9.36 -15.49 -3.07
C HIS A 88 -10.43 -14.71 -2.30
N GLU A 89 -10.86 -13.57 -2.84
CA GLU A 89 -11.82 -12.69 -2.18
C GLU A 89 -12.92 -12.26 -3.15
N PRO A 90 -14.15 -12.01 -2.68
CA PRO A 90 -15.26 -11.61 -3.53
C PRO A 90 -15.06 -10.21 -4.10
N TRP A 91 -15.76 -9.88 -5.18
CA TRP A 91 -15.84 -8.51 -5.69
C TRP A 91 -16.36 -7.54 -4.64
N SER A 92 -15.75 -6.38 -4.56
CA SER A 92 -16.10 -5.37 -3.57
C SER A 92 -17.47 -4.72 -3.85
N ARG A 93 -18.28 -4.56 -2.79
CA ARG A 93 -19.53 -3.80 -2.85
C ARG A 93 -19.32 -2.33 -3.21
N PHE A 94 -18.13 -1.80 -3.02
CA PHE A 94 -17.80 -0.42 -3.37
C PHE A 94 -17.73 -0.18 -4.88
N LEU A 95 -17.63 -1.25 -5.67
CA LEU A 95 -17.69 -1.18 -7.12
C LEU A 95 -19.13 -1.28 -7.64
N THR A 96 -19.87 -2.32 -7.22
CA THR A 96 -21.17 -2.66 -7.80
C THR A 96 -22.36 -2.35 -6.89
N GLY A 97 -22.11 -2.14 -5.59
CA GLY A 97 -23.12 -1.97 -4.56
C GLY A 97 -23.42 -3.24 -3.77
N THR A 98 -23.09 -4.42 -4.29
CA THR A 98 -23.28 -5.72 -3.64
C THR A 98 -21.98 -6.49 -3.65
N GLN A 99 -21.53 -6.94 -2.47
CA GLN A 99 -20.30 -7.75 -2.37
C GLN A 99 -20.50 -9.10 -3.08
N GLY A 100 -19.49 -9.53 -3.84
CA GLY A 100 -19.55 -10.75 -4.65
C GLY A 100 -20.15 -10.54 -6.05
N GLN A 101 -20.81 -9.43 -6.31
CA GLN A 101 -21.34 -9.13 -7.64
C GLN A 101 -20.22 -8.61 -8.56
N MET A 102 -19.97 -9.34 -9.63
CA MET A 102 -19.05 -8.95 -10.69
C MET A 102 -19.58 -7.71 -11.45
N PRO A 103 -18.71 -6.77 -11.86
CA PRO A 103 -19.13 -5.64 -12.70
C PRO A 103 -19.64 -6.10 -14.06
N SER A 104 -20.64 -5.38 -14.61
CA SER A 104 -21.22 -5.66 -15.92
C SER A 104 -21.26 -4.37 -16.76
N PRO A 105 -20.59 -4.33 -17.93
CA PRO A 105 -19.74 -5.40 -18.49
C PRO A 105 -18.53 -5.68 -17.58
N MET A 106 -18.03 -6.92 -17.64
CA MET A 106 -16.85 -7.33 -16.85
C MET A 106 -15.62 -6.50 -17.23
N TRP A 107 -14.94 -5.98 -16.25
CA TRP A 107 -13.64 -5.32 -16.35
C TRP A 107 -12.88 -5.42 -15.04
N ASP A 108 -11.58 -5.26 -15.08
CA ASP A 108 -10.72 -5.28 -13.91
C ASP A 108 -10.25 -3.84 -13.60
N PRO A 109 -10.78 -3.19 -12.54
CA PRO A 109 -10.39 -1.83 -12.18
C PRO A 109 -8.92 -1.67 -11.86
N MET A 110 -8.31 -2.64 -11.19
CA MET A 110 -6.88 -2.55 -10.83
C MET A 110 -6.01 -2.66 -12.07
N GLN A 111 -6.25 -3.64 -12.95
CA GLN A 111 -5.52 -3.77 -14.21
C GLN A 111 -5.64 -2.51 -15.07
N PHE A 112 -6.85 -1.98 -15.21
CA PHE A 112 -7.10 -0.74 -15.94
C PHE A 112 -6.30 0.44 -15.37
N MET A 113 -6.28 0.60 -14.05
CA MET A 113 -5.57 1.70 -13.39
C MET A 113 -4.06 1.56 -13.51
N ILE A 114 -3.51 0.35 -13.44
CA ILE A 114 -2.08 0.07 -13.68
C ILE A 114 -1.70 0.56 -15.08
N GLU A 115 -2.44 0.12 -16.11
CA GLU A 115 -2.18 0.48 -17.50
C GLU A 115 -2.27 2.01 -17.72
N GLU A 116 -3.29 2.65 -17.15
CA GLU A 116 -3.49 4.10 -17.27
C GLU A 116 -2.44 4.91 -16.50
N CYS A 117 -1.94 4.41 -15.36
CA CYS A 117 -0.83 5.02 -14.64
C CYS A 117 0.48 4.90 -15.45
N HIS A 118 0.81 3.71 -15.91
CA HIS A 118 2.05 3.44 -16.66
C HIS A 118 2.11 4.20 -17.99
N LYS A 119 0.99 4.36 -18.72
CA LYS A 119 0.89 5.23 -19.91
C LYS A 119 1.29 6.69 -19.63
N ARG A 120 1.17 7.12 -18.36
CA ARG A 120 1.49 8.48 -17.90
C ARG A 120 2.83 8.59 -17.19
N ASN A 121 3.64 7.51 -17.17
CA ASN A 121 4.86 7.39 -16.37
C ASN A 121 4.61 7.65 -14.87
N MET A 122 3.46 7.21 -14.34
CA MET A 122 3.11 7.25 -12.94
C MET A 122 3.22 5.84 -12.35
N GLU A 123 3.74 5.73 -11.13
CA GLU A 123 3.71 4.48 -10.37
C GLU A 123 2.29 4.15 -9.92
N PHE A 124 1.97 2.86 -9.86
CA PHE A 124 0.72 2.36 -9.30
C PHE A 124 0.97 1.58 -8.02
N HIS A 125 0.46 2.09 -6.89
CA HIS A 125 0.54 1.45 -5.59
C HIS A 125 -0.81 0.83 -5.21
N ALA A 126 -0.85 -0.50 -5.06
CA ALA A 126 -2.05 -1.21 -4.64
C ALA A 126 -2.28 -1.03 -3.13
N TRP A 127 -3.28 -0.21 -2.77
CA TRP A 127 -3.62 0.03 -1.37
C TRP A 127 -4.61 -1.01 -0.85
N ILE A 128 -4.20 -1.71 0.20
CA ILE A 128 -5.00 -2.70 0.91
C ILE A 128 -5.25 -2.29 2.36
N ASN A 129 -6.44 -2.59 2.88
CA ASN A 129 -6.71 -2.56 4.31
C ASN A 129 -6.59 -4.00 4.84
N PRO A 130 -5.52 -4.35 5.58
CA PRO A 130 -5.22 -5.75 5.84
C PRO A 130 -6.27 -6.45 6.71
N TYR A 131 -6.77 -5.81 7.74
CA TYR A 131 -7.60 -6.48 8.75
C TYR A 131 -9.08 -6.12 8.72
N ARG A 132 -9.50 -5.07 8.02
CA ARG A 132 -10.90 -4.67 7.96
C ARG A 132 -11.73 -5.62 7.11
N VAL A 133 -12.90 -6.04 7.64
CA VAL A 133 -13.83 -6.99 6.99
C VAL A 133 -15.20 -6.36 6.77
N LYS A 134 -15.73 -5.66 7.76
CA LYS A 134 -17.00 -4.93 7.65
C LYS A 134 -16.89 -3.59 8.35
N THR A 135 -17.30 -2.54 7.67
CA THR A 135 -17.41 -1.19 8.26
C THR A 135 -18.73 -0.98 8.98
N SER A 136 -19.69 -1.88 8.84
CA SER A 136 -20.91 -1.94 9.63
C SER A 136 -21.47 -3.36 9.67
N LEU A 137 -21.99 -3.79 10.81
CA LEU A 137 -22.64 -5.09 10.98
C LEU A 137 -23.86 -5.24 10.06
N LYS A 138 -24.47 -4.14 9.60
CA LYS A 138 -25.60 -4.14 8.66
C LYS A 138 -25.20 -4.57 7.25
N ASN A 139 -23.93 -4.45 6.88
CA ASN A 139 -23.46 -4.88 5.56
C ASN A 139 -23.52 -6.40 5.45
N GLN A 140 -24.05 -6.91 4.34
CA GLN A 140 -24.04 -8.34 4.08
C GLN A 140 -22.74 -8.75 3.42
N LEU A 141 -22.19 -9.88 3.83
CA LEU A 141 -21.04 -10.52 3.20
C LEU A 141 -21.52 -11.45 2.08
N ALA A 142 -20.75 -11.52 1.02
CA ALA A 142 -20.99 -12.48 -0.04
C ALA A 142 -20.92 -13.93 0.50
N PRO A 143 -21.70 -14.88 -0.02
CA PRO A 143 -21.64 -16.28 0.41
C PRO A 143 -20.24 -16.92 0.29
N THR A 144 -19.43 -16.40 -0.63
CA THR A 144 -18.03 -16.85 -0.86
C THR A 144 -17.00 -16.15 0.01
N HIS A 145 -17.45 -15.27 0.94
CA HIS A 145 -16.51 -14.55 1.80
C HIS A 145 -15.91 -15.51 2.83
N ILE A 146 -14.61 -15.42 3.07
CA ILE A 146 -13.84 -16.28 3.98
C ILE A 146 -14.38 -16.32 5.42
N TYR A 147 -15.13 -15.31 5.82
CA TYR A 147 -15.82 -15.26 7.11
C TYR A 147 -16.76 -16.46 7.34
N HIS A 148 -17.38 -16.99 6.29
CA HIS A 148 -18.30 -18.12 6.41
C HIS A 148 -17.57 -19.46 6.59
N GLU A 149 -16.33 -19.55 6.11
CA GLU A 149 -15.50 -20.75 6.26
C GLU A 149 -14.75 -20.76 7.59
N HIS A 150 -14.30 -19.59 8.03
CA HIS A 150 -13.42 -19.41 9.20
C HIS A 150 -13.90 -18.28 10.12
N PRO A 151 -15.10 -18.35 10.70
CA PRO A 151 -15.62 -17.29 11.57
C PRO A 151 -14.73 -17.03 12.81
N GLU A 152 -13.96 -18.04 13.24
CA GLU A 152 -13.01 -17.96 14.35
C GLU A 152 -11.79 -17.06 14.09
N TRP A 153 -11.55 -16.65 12.84
CA TRP A 153 -10.47 -15.72 12.50
C TRP A 153 -10.82 -14.26 12.76
N PHE A 154 -12.07 -13.98 13.14
CA PHE A 154 -12.61 -12.63 13.17
C PHE A 154 -13.07 -12.21 14.55
N VAL A 155 -13.02 -10.91 14.78
CA VAL A 155 -13.52 -10.27 15.98
C VAL A 155 -14.46 -9.13 15.64
N THR A 156 -15.50 -8.96 16.45
CA THR A 156 -16.42 -7.83 16.37
C THR A 156 -15.95 -6.75 17.34
N TYR A 157 -15.79 -5.52 16.86
CA TYR A 157 -15.42 -4.39 17.67
C TYR A 157 -16.29 -3.18 17.31
N GLY A 158 -17.12 -2.73 18.23
CA GLY A 158 -18.18 -1.76 17.96
C GLY A 158 -19.17 -2.29 16.91
N ASP A 159 -19.40 -1.52 15.86
CA ASP A 159 -20.29 -1.88 14.73
C ASP A 159 -19.51 -2.50 13.53
N GLN A 160 -18.31 -3.03 13.75
CA GLN A 160 -17.41 -3.47 12.70
C GLN A 160 -16.86 -4.86 12.95
N ILE A 161 -16.40 -5.52 11.89
CA ILE A 161 -15.71 -6.82 11.97
C ILE A 161 -14.30 -6.67 11.40
N TYR A 162 -13.36 -7.32 12.09
CA TYR A 162 -11.93 -7.34 11.72
C TYR A 162 -11.41 -8.78 11.74
N PHE A 163 -10.40 -9.07 10.95
CA PHE A 163 -9.52 -10.19 11.26
C PHE A 163 -8.86 -9.95 12.61
N ASP A 164 -8.67 -11.01 13.40
CA ASP A 164 -7.80 -10.91 14.57
C ASP A 164 -6.33 -10.85 14.13
N PRO A 165 -5.62 -9.72 14.37
CA PRO A 165 -4.24 -9.55 13.90
C PRO A 165 -3.25 -10.51 14.57
N ALA A 166 -3.63 -11.11 15.70
CA ALA A 166 -2.78 -12.02 16.44
C ALA A 166 -2.75 -13.43 15.85
N LEU A 167 -3.76 -13.80 15.06
CA LEU A 167 -3.84 -15.15 14.50
C LEU A 167 -2.84 -15.32 13.35
N PRO A 168 -2.02 -16.39 13.37
CA PRO A 168 -1.16 -16.76 12.25
C PRO A 168 -1.95 -16.91 10.94
N GLU A 169 -3.13 -17.53 10.99
CA GLU A 169 -4.02 -17.79 9.87
C GLU A 169 -4.49 -16.48 9.19
N SER A 170 -4.85 -15.47 9.99
CA SER A 170 -5.21 -14.13 9.48
C SER A 170 -4.05 -13.51 8.69
N ARG A 171 -2.84 -13.58 9.24
CA ARG A 171 -1.64 -13.04 8.58
C ARG A 171 -1.28 -13.81 7.32
N GLU A 172 -1.42 -15.13 7.33
CA GLU A 172 -1.15 -15.98 6.17
C GLU A 172 -2.14 -15.74 5.05
N HIS A 173 -3.43 -15.54 5.38
CA HIS A 173 -4.43 -15.16 4.38
C HIS A 173 -4.07 -13.83 3.70
N ILE A 174 -3.68 -12.81 4.48
CA ILE A 174 -3.26 -11.50 3.92
C ILE A 174 -2.02 -11.64 3.05
N CYS A 175 -1.03 -12.45 3.46
CA CYS A 175 0.14 -12.75 2.63
C CYS A 175 -0.23 -13.45 1.33
N LYS A 176 -1.22 -14.36 1.35
CA LYS A 176 -1.75 -15.03 0.16
C LYS A 176 -2.38 -14.03 -0.80
N ILE A 177 -3.16 -13.06 -0.30
CA ILE A 177 -3.76 -11.99 -1.11
C ILE A 177 -2.66 -11.13 -1.76
N VAL A 178 -1.66 -10.68 -0.99
CA VAL A 178 -0.55 -9.88 -1.54
C VAL A 178 0.25 -10.69 -2.56
N SER A 179 0.51 -11.97 -2.28
CA SER A 179 1.18 -12.88 -3.24
C SER A 179 0.40 -13.01 -4.55
N ASP A 180 -0.94 -13.08 -4.51
CA ASP A 180 -1.81 -13.11 -5.70
C ASP A 180 -1.68 -11.79 -6.49
N ILE A 181 -1.73 -10.65 -5.82
CA ILE A 181 -1.58 -9.34 -6.47
C ILE A 181 -0.23 -9.24 -7.18
N VAL A 182 0.88 -9.41 -6.47
CA VAL A 182 2.23 -9.19 -7.02
C VAL A 182 2.66 -10.24 -8.05
N SER A 183 1.99 -11.39 -8.10
CA SER A 183 2.29 -12.42 -9.10
C SER A 183 1.51 -12.25 -10.40
N ARG A 184 0.38 -11.55 -10.37
CA ARG A 184 -0.51 -11.44 -11.53
C ARG A 184 -0.60 -10.03 -12.12
N TYR A 185 -0.22 -9.02 -11.36
CA TYR A 185 -0.35 -7.62 -11.76
C TYR A 185 0.99 -6.89 -11.68
N ASP A 186 1.23 -6.01 -12.63
CA ASP A 186 2.44 -5.17 -12.70
C ASP A 186 2.29 -3.95 -11.78
N VAL A 187 2.16 -4.21 -10.46
CA VAL A 187 2.09 -3.15 -9.45
C VAL A 187 3.49 -2.67 -9.07
N ASP A 188 3.68 -1.38 -8.85
CA ASP A 188 4.96 -0.81 -8.43
C ASP A 188 5.16 -0.92 -6.91
N ALA A 189 4.06 -0.97 -6.13
CA ALA A 189 4.12 -1.16 -4.68
C ALA A 189 2.83 -1.73 -4.10
N ILE A 190 2.95 -2.31 -2.89
CA ILE A 190 1.83 -2.59 -1.99
C ILE A 190 1.81 -1.49 -0.93
N HIS A 191 0.66 -0.85 -0.76
CA HIS A 191 0.45 0.23 0.20
C HIS A 191 -0.54 -0.19 1.30
N MET A 192 -0.24 0.18 2.52
CA MET A 192 -1.14 0.07 3.67
C MET A 192 -1.15 1.41 4.41
N ASP A 193 -2.33 1.84 4.85
CA ASP A 193 -2.48 2.99 5.74
C ASP A 193 -2.18 2.61 7.20
N ASP A 194 -2.55 3.47 8.14
CA ASP A 194 -2.37 3.23 9.57
C ASP A 194 -3.49 2.36 10.20
N TYR A 195 -4.40 1.83 9.39
CA TYR A 195 -5.58 1.10 9.87
C TYR A 195 -5.32 -0.40 10.05
N PHE A 196 -4.40 -0.74 10.97
CA PHE A 196 -4.13 -2.14 11.35
C PHE A 196 -5.09 -2.60 12.46
N TYR A 197 -4.86 -2.21 13.70
CA TYR A 197 -5.89 -2.27 14.73
C TYR A 197 -6.84 -1.08 14.56
N PRO A 198 -8.15 -1.22 14.89
CA PRO A 198 -9.08 -0.11 14.78
C PRO A 198 -8.77 1.01 15.78
N TYR A 199 -9.24 2.21 15.50
CA TYR A 199 -9.16 3.32 16.45
C TYR A 199 -9.93 2.98 17.74
N PRO A 200 -9.42 3.39 18.91
CA PRO A 200 -10.05 3.07 20.19
C PRO A 200 -11.46 3.61 20.30
N ILE A 201 -12.39 2.78 20.76
CA ILE A 201 -13.74 3.17 21.18
C ILE A 201 -13.68 3.43 22.67
N LYS A 202 -14.15 4.61 23.12
CA LYS A 202 -14.10 4.98 24.55
C LYS A 202 -14.81 3.94 25.41
N GLY A 203 -14.09 3.37 26.39
CA GLY A 203 -14.63 2.39 27.34
C GLY A 203 -14.77 0.97 26.77
N VAL A 204 -14.34 0.72 25.54
CA VAL A 204 -14.39 -0.62 24.92
C VAL A 204 -12.99 -1.05 24.53
N ASP A 205 -12.49 -2.14 25.13
CA ASP A 205 -11.21 -2.72 24.69
C ASP A 205 -11.43 -3.59 23.45
N PHE A 206 -10.40 -3.67 22.60
CA PHE A 206 -10.42 -4.58 21.46
C PHE A 206 -10.46 -6.03 21.96
N PRO A 207 -11.34 -6.91 21.44
CA PRO A 207 -11.65 -8.20 22.04
C PRO A 207 -10.61 -9.30 21.73
N ASP A 208 -9.34 -9.04 22.01
CA ASP A 208 -8.22 -9.94 21.76
C ASP A 208 -7.65 -10.60 23.03
N ASN A 209 -8.43 -10.67 24.13
CA ASN A 209 -7.98 -11.28 25.39
C ASN A 209 -7.59 -12.75 25.23
N ALA A 210 -8.39 -13.53 24.51
CA ALA A 210 -8.12 -14.94 24.27
C ALA A 210 -6.83 -15.13 23.44
N SER A 211 -6.65 -14.31 22.42
CA SER A 211 -5.47 -14.32 21.56
C SER A 211 -4.22 -13.85 22.34
N PHE A 212 -4.37 -12.85 23.21
CA PHE A 212 -3.27 -12.44 24.09
C PHE A 212 -2.86 -13.54 25.07
N ALA A 213 -3.84 -14.22 25.68
CA ALA A 213 -3.55 -15.36 26.56
C ALA A 213 -2.79 -16.49 25.84
N ARG A 214 -3.10 -16.72 24.55
CA ARG A 214 -2.50 -17.79 23.74
C ARG A 214 -1.15 -17.40 23.13
N TYR A 215 -1.02 -16.16 22.66
CA TYR A 215 0.12 -15.71 21.84
C TYR A 215 0.92 -14.56 22.47
N GLY A 216 0.51 -14.05 23.62
CA GLY A 216 1.14 -12.90 24.27
C GLY A 216 2.42 -13.22 25.05
N GLY A 217 2.86 -14.48 25.06
CA GLY A 217 4.08 -14.89 25.77
C GLY A 217 5.31 -14.07 25.34
N GLY A 218 6.06 -13.56 26.33
CA GLY A 218 7.22 -12.71 26.10
C GLY A 218 6.94 -11.20 26.06
N PHE A 219 5.65 -10.78 26.10
CA PHE A 219 5.28 -9.37 26.18
C PHE A 219 4.76 -9.01 27.58
N SER A 220 5.23 -7.87 28.11
CA SER A 220 4.80 -7.36 29.42
C SER A 220 3.41 -6.72 29.42
N ASN A 221 2.91 -6.32 28.25
CA ASN A 221 1.61 -5.68 28.10
C ASN A 221 1.03 -5.89 26.70
N LYS A 222 -0.30 -5.74 26.58
CA LYS A 222 -1.03 -5.90 25.32
C LYS A 222 -0.65 -4.90 24.23
N ALA A 223 -0.29 -3.67 24.59
CA ALA A 223 0.02 -2.65 23.60
C ALA A 223 1.30 -3.00 22.83
N ASP A 224 2.34 -3.46 23.54
CA ASP A 224 3.56 -3.94 22.90
C ASP A 224 3.32 -5.21 22.07
N TRP A 225 2.50 -6.12 22.57
CA TRP A 225 2.12 -7.32 21.83
C TRP A 225 1.34 -7.00 20.54
N ARG A 226 0.38 -6.07 20.59
CA ARG A 226 -0.37 -5.61 19.40
C ARG A 226 0.57 -5.00 18.36
N ARG A 227 1.54 -4.18 18.77
CA ARG A 227 2.60 -3.68 17.87
C ARG A 227 3.44 -4.82 17.29
N GLY A 228 3.78 -5.80 18.10
CA GLY A 228 4.50 -7.01 17.67
C GLY A 228 3.74 -7.78 16.58
N ASN A 229 2.42 -7.93 16.71
CA ASN A 229 1.58 -8.59 15.70
C ASN A 229 1.62 -7.87 14.34
N VAL A 230 1.57 -6.53 14.35
CA VAL A 230 1.71 -5.72 13.14
C VAL A 230 3.09 -5.90 12.52
N ASN A 231 4.15 -5.84 13.33
CA ASN A 231 5.52 -6.03 12.85
C ASN A 231 5.73 -7.43 12.22
N ILE A 232 5.10 -8.47 12.79
CA ILE A 232 5.14 -9.83 12.22
C ILE A 232 4.46 -9.85 10.84
N LEU A 233 3.30 -9.21 10.68
CA LEU A 233 2.64 -9.12 9.37
C LEU A 233 3.53 -8.41 8.36
N ILE A 234 4.05 -7.22 8.69
CA ILE A 234 4.90 -6.42 7.80
C ILE A 234 6.14 -7.23 7.35
N LYS A 235 6.79 -7.92 8.29
CA LYS A 235 7.93 -8.79 7.96
C LYS A 235 7.52 -9.90 6.98
N LYS A 236 6.41 -10.61 7.25
CA LYS A 236 5.92 -11.68 6.36
C LYS A 236 5.55 -11.14 4.97
N LEU A 237 4.92 -9.99 4.88
CA LEU A 237 4.59 -9.35 3.60
C LEU A 237 5.84 -9.00 2.80
N HIS A 238 6.85 -8.42 3.46
CA HIS A 238 8.13 -8.13 2.83
C HIS A 238 8.80 -9.40 2.28
N GLU A 239 8.81 -10.48 3.06
CA GLU A 239 9.34 -11.78 2.64
C GLU A 239 8.54 -12.37 1.47
N THR A 240 7.21 -12.24 1.50
CA THR A 240 6.29 -12.70 0.44
C THR A 240 6.57 -11.99 -0.88
N ILE A 241 6.70 -10.67 -0.85
CA ILE A 241 6.98 -9.86 -2.03
C ILE A 241 8.35 -10.19 -2.61
N ARG A 242 9.41 -10.24 -1.78
CA ARG A 242 10.77 -10.57 -2.23
C ARG A 242 10.91 -11.99 -2.76
N GLY A 243 10.26 -12.96 -2.14
CA GLY A 243 10.29 -14.36 -2.59
C GLY A 243 9.71 -14.56 -3.98
N ARG A 244 8.78 -13.69 -4.42
CA ARG A 244 8.20 -13.73 -5.76
C ARG A 244 9.03 -12.99 -6.80
N SER A 245 9.66 -11.88 -6.43
CA SER A 245 10.57 -11.13 -7.32
C SER A 245 11.78 -11.96 -7.79
N GLY A 246 12.19 -12.98 -7.03
CA GLY A 246 13.28 -13.89 -7.39
C GLY A 246 12.95 -14.93 -8.45
N HIS A 247 11.67 -15.13 -8.83
CA HIS A 247 11.25 -16.14 -9.82
C HIS A 247 10.89 -15.57 -11.19
N GLN A 248 10.86 -14.25 -11.37
CA GLN A 248 10.65 -13.61 -12.68
C GLN A 248 11.94 -13.09 -13.32
N ALA A 249 13.08 -13.68 -12.98
CA ALA A 249 14.38 -13.36 -13.60
C ALA A 249 14.52 -13.97 -15.01
N VAL A 250 13.61 -13.66 -15.93
CA VAL A 250 13.84 -13.72 -17.38
C VAL A 250 13.20 -12.50 -18.02
N GLY A 251 13.92 -11.39 -18.03
CA GLY A 251 13.54 -10.13 -18.65
C GLY A 251 13.76 -8.98 -17.68
N GLU A 252 14.85 -8.24 -17.83
CA GLU A 252 15.29 -7.04 -17.10
C GLU A 252 14.56 -6.71 -15.80
N VAL A 253 15.08 -7.24 -14.71
CA VAL A 253 14.70 -6.85 -13.36
C VAL A 253 15.09 -5.39 -13.15
N ARG A 254 14.11 -4.50 -13.02
CA ARG A 254 14.36 -3.20 -12.38
C ARG A 254 14.65 -3.49 -10.90
N ASN A 255 15.94 -3.63 -10.58
CA ASN A 255 16.44 -3.64 -9.21
C ASN A 255 16.16 -2.28 -8.57
N GLN A 256 14.99 -2.12 -7.98
CA GLN A 256 14.75 -1.02 -7.04
C GLN A 256 14.65 -1.60 -5.63
N PRO A 257 15.48 -1.11 -4.68
CA PRO A 257 15.40 -1.57 -3.31
C PRO A 257 14.08 -1.11 -2.69
N VAL A 258 13.43 -2.01 -1.97
CA VAL A 258 12.29 -1.68 -1.09
C VAL A 258 12.72 -0.52 -0.18
N ARG A 259 12.15 0.64 -0.34
CA ARG A 259 12.40 1.80 0.53
C ARG A 259 11.40 1.80 1.67
N TYR A 260 11.93 1.55 2.88
CA TYR A 260 11.25 1.96 4.09
C TYR A 260 11.47 3.46 4.27
N LEU A 261 10.41 4.26 4.30
CA LEU A 261 10.49 5.65 4.76
C LEU A 261 10.09 5.68 6.24
N PRO A 262 11.05 5.72 7.18
CA PRO A 262 10.73 6.00 8.56
C PRO A 262 10.30 7.46 8.64
N GLN A 263 9.09 7.72 9.10
CA GLN A 263 8.74 9.09 9.53
C GLN A 263 9.54 9.42 10.79
N SER A 264 10.19 10.61 10.75
CA SER A 264 11.00 11.17 11.80
C SER A 264 10.39 10.97 13.20
N GLU A 265 11.25 10.54 14.11
CA GLU A 265 11.03 10.55 15.55
C GLU A 265 10.65 11.97 15.99
N ASN A 266 9.37 12.24 16.21
CA ASN A 266 8.82 13.19 17.14
C ASN A 266 7.32 13.38 16.91
N ARG A 267 6.51 12.47 17.49
CA ARG A 267 5.16 12.81 17.93
C ARG A 267 4.71 11.86 19.04
N SER A 268 4.09 12.45 20.06
CA SER A 268 3.55 11.88 21.27
C SER A 268 2.76 10.59 21.05
N VAL A 269 2.84 9.71 22.04
CA VAL A 269 2.10 8.47 22.27
C VAL A 269 0.69 8.52 21.66
N GLY A 270 0.44 7.73 20.60
CA GLY A 270 -0.89 7.58 19.99
C GLY A 270 -0.95 7.48 18.47
N GLN A 271 0.12 7.76 17.74
CA GLN A 271 0.12 7.62 16.28
C GLN A 271 0.70 6.27 15.85
N GLN A 272 -0.15 5.48 15.20
CA GLN A 272 0.28 4.27 14.49
C GLN A 272 1.13 4.69 13.29
N HIS A 273 2.27 4.02 13.10
CA HIS A 273 3.20 4.32 12.01
C HIS A 273 2.61 3.89 10.66
N LYS A 274 2.70 4.77 9.66
CA LYS A 274 2.42 4.42 8.27
C LYS A 274 3.61 3.67 7.69
N TRP A 275 3.35 2.53 7.07
CA TRP A 275 4.36 1.70 6.44
C TRP A 275 4.12 1.65 4.94
N PHE A 276 5.19 1.84 4.17
CA PHE A 276 5.20 1.69 2.72
C PHE A 276 6.18 0.59 2.35
N ALA A 277 5.77 -0.33 1.48
CA ALA A 277 6.65 -1.29 0.84
C ALA A 277 6.58 -1.03 -0.67
N GLU A 278 7.69 -0.58 -1.27
CA GLU A 278 7.86 -0.47 -2.71
C GLU A 278 8.50 -1.75 -3.25
N LEU A 279 8.07 -2.20 -4.42
CA LEU A 279 8.57 -3.40 -5.12
C LEU A 279 9.86 -3.12 -5.90
#